data_fa15675c4a21369b35acdf0143e369e9
#
_entry.id   fa15675c4a21369b35acdf0143e369e9
#
_cell.length_a   1.000
_cell.length_b   1.000
_cell.length_c   1.000
_cell.angle_alpha   90.00
_cell.angle_beta   90.00
_cell.angle_gamma   90.00
#
_symmetry.space_group_name_H-M   'P 1'
#
loop_
_entity.id
_entity.type
_entity.pdbx_description
1 polymer ?
#
loop_
_entity_poly.entity_id
_entity_poly.type
_entity_poly.pdbx_seq_one_letter_code
_entity_poly.pdbx_strand_id
1 'polypeptide(L)'
;MNANSIFQSGDIVLIITLILLILMSVASWSIAVLKTLEFHRTKQDNNHFLDFLARSHHKLAKAYLADRNLKGPMARITNKVLKVRSLYYDTNHALLRDQISLDDFIARQLRGFTRQEMEPYQKGLSILASVGSMAPFIGLFGTVIGIYHALIGISALGQISIAEVAGPIGEALIATAIGLVTAVPAVLFYNYFLRRSKKLAWDLAEYSDELHTYLLLSLIHISEPT
;
A
#
# COMPACT_ATOMS: atom_id res chain seq x y z
N MET A 1 -16.19 -29.30 -24.06
CA MET A 1 -16.49 -27.90 -24.35
C MET A 1 -15.76 -27.53 -25.64
N ASN A 2 -16.50 -27.30 -26.71
CA ASN A 2 -15.90 -26.97 -28.01
C ASN A 2 -15.60 -25.47 -28.03
N ALA A 3 -14.35 -25.10 -28.32
CA ALA A 3 -13.92 -23.73 -28.39
C ALA A 3 -14.76 -22.84 -29.36
N ASN A 4 -15.47 -23.43 -30.30
CA ASN A 4 -16.32 -22.73 -31.24
C ASN A 4 -17.70 -22.28 -30.71
N SER A 5 -18.18 -22.83 -29.59
CA SER A 5 -19.43 -22.38 -28.95
C SER A 5 -19.24 -21.13 -28.09
N ILE A 6 -18.00 -20.83 -27.73
CA ILE A 6 -17.61 -19.68 -26.88
C ILE A 6 -17.70 -18.34 -27.64
N PHE A 7 -17.82 -18.36 -28.98
CA PHE A 7 -17.76 -17.16 -29.82
C PHE A 7 -19.12 -16.65 -30.36
N GLN A 8 -20.25 -17.10 -29.84
CA GLN A 8 -21.52 -16.46 -30.15
C GLN A 8 -21.69 -15.16 -29.34
N SER A 9 -22.31 -14.16 -29.91
CA SER A 9 -22.27 -12.75 -29.48
C SER A 9 -22.69 -12.44 -28.02
N GLY A 10 -23.32 -13.39 -27.32
CA GLY A 10 -23.58 -13.31 -25.86
C GLY A 10 -22.37 -13.63 -25.01
N ASP A 11 -21.48 -14.45 -25.53
CA ASP A 11 -20.32 -14.95 -24.82
C ASP A 11 -19.18 -13.93 -24.72
N ILE A 12 -19.12 -12.94 -25.64
CA ILE A 12 -18.04 -11.93 -25.65
C ILE A 12 -18.07 -11.10 -24.37
N VAL A 13 -19.24 -10.64 -23.92
CA VAL A 13 -19.36 -9.84 -22.70
C VAL A 13 -19.00 -10.67 -21.48
N LEU A 14 -19.43 -11.94 -21.44
CA LEU A 14 -19.09 -12.87 -20.36
C LEU A 14 -17.58 -13.13 -20.34
N ILE A 15 -16.96 -13.38 -21.50
CA ILE A 15 -15.51 -13.59 -21.60
C ILE A 15 -14.74 -12.34 -21.13
N ILE A 16 -15.13 -11.14 -21.58
CA ILE A 16 -14.50 -9.88 -21.15
C ILE A 16 -14.63 -9.73 -19.62
N THR A 17 -15.80 -10.02 -19.07
CA THR A 17 -16.04 -9.96 -17.62
C THR A 17 -15.12 -10.93 -16.86
N LEU A 18 -14.99 -12.18 -17.33
CA LEU A 18 -14.11 -13.19 -16.72
C LEU A 18 -12.64 -12.79 -16.83
N ILE A 19 -12.19 -12.31 -17.99
CA ILE A 19 -10.81 -11.82 -18.15
C ILE A 19 -10.53 -10.68 -17.18
N LEU A 20 -11.44 -9.72 -17.07
CA LEU A 20 -11.30 -8.59 -16.14
C LEU A 20 -11.19 -9.06 -14.69
N LEU A 21 -12.05 -10.00 -14.27
CA LEU A 21 -12.00 -10.58 -12.92
C LEU A 21 -10.68 -11.33 -12.66
N ILE A 22 -10.17 -12.08 -13.64
CA ILE A 22 -8.87 -12.75 -13.55
C ILE A 22 -7.74 -11.72 -13.39
N LEU A 23 -7.73 -10.65 -14.19
CA LEU A 23 -6.74 -9.59 -14.07
C LEU A 23 -6.80 -8.90 -12.70
N MET A 24 -7.99 -8.63 -12.18
CA MET A 24 -8.19 -8.07 -10.84
C MET A 24 -7.69 -9.02 -9.76
N SER A 25 -7.94 -10.32 -9.90
CA SER A 25 -7.44 -11.35 -8.98
C SER A 25 -5.91 -11.40 -8.98
N VAL A 26 -5.28 -11.48 -10.16
CA VAL A 26 -3.82 -11.49 -10.29
C VAL A 26 -3.20 -10.22 -9.70
N ALA A 27 -3.80 -9.05 -9.95
CA ALA A 27 -3.34 -7.78 -9.38
C ALA A 27 -3.41 -7.80 -7.84
N SER A 28 -4.50 -8.30 -7.25
CA SER A 28 -4.67 -8.40 -5.79
C SER A 28 -3.62 -9.30 -5.15
N TRP A 29 -3.38 -10.48 -5.69
CA TRP A 29 -2.36 -11.40 -5.19
C TRP A 29 -0.95 -10.85 -5.37
N SER A 30 -0.67 -10.21 -6.51
CA SER A 30 0.63 -9.56 -6.75
C SER A 30 0.92 -8.46 -5.72
N ILE A 31 -0.05 -7.58 -5.47
CA ILE A 31 0.07 -6.54 -4.45
C ILE A 31 0.24 -7.17 -3.06
N ALA A 32 -0.50 -8.22 -2.73
CA ALA A 32 -0.41 -8.89 -1.44
C ALA A 32 0.99 -9.45 -1.19
N VAL A 33 1.59 -10.12 -2.16
CA VAL A 33 2.95 -10.66 -2.06
C VAL A 33 3.97 -9.53 -1.91
N LEU A 34 3.93 -8.52 -2.79
CA LEU A 34 4.86 -7.39 -2.76
C LEU A 34 4.79 -6.63 -1.43
N LYS A 35 3.58 -6.36 -0.93
CA LYS A 35 3.38 -5.68 0.36
C LYS A 35 3.84 -6.52 1.55
N THR A 36 3.62 -7.82 1.52
CA THR A 36 4.13 -8.71 2.58
C THR A 36 5.66 -8.63 2.67
N LEU A 37 6.34 -8.70 1.53
CA LEU A 37 7.80 -8.61 1.47
C LEU A 37 8.29 -7.21 1.90
N GLU A 38 7.62 -6.14 1.47
CA GLU A 38 7.94 -4.76 1.84
C GLU A 38 7.86 -4.56 3.36
N PHE A 39 6.75 -4.91 3.99
CA PHE A 39 6.58 -4.78 5.43
C PHE A 39 7.53 -5.67 6.25
N HIS A 40 7.82 -6.87 5.75
CA HIS A 40 8.76 -7.76 6.42
C HIS A 40 10.19 -7.18 6.42
N ARG A 41 10.67 -6.72 5.26
CA ARG A 41 11.98 -6.06 5.13
C ARG A 41 12.05 -4.80 5.98
N THR A 42 11.04 -3.96 5.93
CA THR A 42 10.98 -2.72 6.72
C THR A 42 11.09 -2.98 8.21
N LYS A 43 10.40 -4.01 8.70
CA LYS A 43 10.49 -4.39 10.12
C LYS A 43 11.89 -4.85 10.50
N GLN A 44 12.54 -5.67 9.66
CA GLN A 44 13.92 -6.11 9.90
C GLN A 44 14.89 -4.94 9.87
N ASP A 45 14.80 -4.06 8.86
CA ASP A 45 15.67 -2.89 8.71
C ASP A 45 15.53 -1.93 9.91
N ASN A 46 14.29 -1.64 10.35
CA ASN A 46 14.05 -0.78 11.51
C ASN A 46 14.59 -1.40 12.80
N ASN A 47 14.36 -2.71 13.04
CA ASN A 47 14.89 -3.38 14.21
C ASN A 47 16.43 -3.36 14.21
N HIS A 48 17.06 -3.66 13.09
CA HIS A 48 18.51 -3.59 12.97
C HIS A 48 19.06 -2.18 13.24
N PHE A 49 18.35 -1.16 12.77
CA PHE A 49 18.70 0.23 13.02
C PHE A 49 18.57 0.61 14.51
N LEU A 50 17.49 0.21 15.17
CA LEU A 50 17.29 0.47 16.62
C LEU A 50 18.32 -0.26 17.46
N ASP A 51 18.63 -1.53 17.15
CA ASP A 51 19.69 -2.29 17.84
C ASP A 51 21.06 -1.62 17.68
N PHE A 52 21.33 -1.07 16.49
CA PHE A 52 22.56 -0.33 16.23
C PHE A 52 22.63 0.96 17.07
N LEU A 53 21.53 1.73 17.16
CA LEU A 53 21.46 2.93 17.99
C LEU A 53 21.66 2.60 19.47
N ALA A 54 21.05 1.54 19.98
CA ALA A 54 21.19 1.10 21.38
C ALA A 54 22.65 0.75 21.71
N ARG A 55 23.36 0.06 20.81
CA ARG A 55 24.79 -0.30 21.01
C ARG A 55 25.74 0.90 20.89
N SER A 56 25.34 1.93 20.19
CA SER A 56 26.17 3.13 19.97
C SER A 56 26.07 4.16 21.09
N HIS A 57 25.49 3.82 22.25
CA HIS A 57 25.28 4.71 23.40
C HIS A 57 24.67 6.07 22.99
N HIS A 58 23.67 6.03 22.13
CA HIS A 58 22.95 7.21 21.62
C HIS A 58 23.81 8.30 20.94
N LYS A 59 25.04 7.99 20.54
CA LYS A 59 25.87 8.92 19.77
C LYS A 59 25.46 8.89 18.30
N LEU A 60 24.25 9.39 18.00
CA LEU A 60 23.64 9.41 16.66
C LEU A 60 24.59 9.90 15.55
N ALA A 61 25.33 10.97 15.79
CA ALA A 61 26.24 11.53 14.79
C ALA A 61 27.44 10.60 14.47
N LYS A 62 28.03 9.96 15.49
CA LYS A 62 29.12 8.98 15.27
C LYS A 62 28.62 7.66 14.70
N ALA A 63 27.46 7.20 15.17
CA ALA A 63 26.83 5.99 14.69
C ALA A 63 26.47 6.07 13.22
N TYR A 64 25.93 7.21 12.79
CA TYR A 64 25.52 7.47 11.41
C TYR A 64 26.72 7.52 10.44
N LEU A 65 27.83 8.13 10.84
CA LEU A 65 29.04 8.23 10.01
C LEU A 65 29.77 6.87 9.89
N ALA A 66 29.53 5.92 10.80
CA ALA A 66 30.23 4.65 10.83
C ALA A 66 29.61 3.58 9.90
N ASP A 67 28.31 3.64 9.64
CA ASP A 67 27.64 2.62 8.78
C ASP A 67 26.67 3.26 7.77
N ARG A 68 27.16 3.40 6.54
CA ARG A 68 26.37 3.88 5.38
C ARG A 68 25.34 2.85 4.88
N ASN A 69 25.30 1.64 5.43
CA ASN A 69 24.44 0.56 5.00
C ASN A 69 23.11 0.48 5.77
N LEU A 70 22.89 1.37 6.72
CA LEU A 70 21.64 1.41 7.48
C LEU A 70 20.44 1.72 6.58
N LYS A 71 19.52 0.75 6.51
CA LYS A 71 18.32 0.79 5.68
C LYS A 71 17.09 0.99 6.57
N GLY A 72 15.96 1.18 5.93
CA GLY A 72 14.68 1.36 6.62
C GLY A 72 14.26 2.83 6.75
N PRO A 73 12.96 3.08 6.96
CA PRO A 73 12.41 4.43 7.06
C PRO A 73 12.97 5.22 8.26
N MET A 74 13.20 4.59 9.42
CA MET A 74 13.79 5.27 10.59
C MET A 74 15.20 5.78 10.30
N ALA A 75 16.05 4.96 9.68
CA ALA A 75 17.39 5.36 9.27
C ALA A 75 17.36 6.50 8.25
N ARG A 76 16.44 6.46 7.27
CA ARG A 76 16.29 7.52 6.27
C ARG A 76 15.81 8.83 6.87
N ILE A 77 14.86 8.81 7.82
CA ILE A 77 14.39 10.01 8.54
C ILE A 77 15.56 10.62 9.32
N THR A 78 16.31 9.81 10.07
CA THR A 78 17.48 10.26 10.83
C THR A 78 18.51 10.94 9.93
N ASN A 79 18.82 10.31 8.80
CA ASN A 79 19.76 10.88 7.82
C ASN A 79 19.30 12.24 7.28
N LYS A 80 18.03 12.30 6.86
CA LYS A 80 17.46 13.53 6.30
C LYS A 80 17.49 14.67 7.32
N VAL A 81 17.10 14.39 8.58
CA VAL A 81 17.05 15.42 9.62
C VAL A 81 18.43 15.89 10.04
N LEU A 82 19.43 15.00 10.14
CA LEU A 82 20.81 15.38 10.44
C LEU A 82 21.40 16.27 9.34
N LYS A 83 21.13 15.96 8.07
CA LYS A 83 21.53 16.78 6.94
C LYS A 83 20.87 18.16 6.97
N VAL A 84 19.58 18.22 7.26
CA VAL A 84 18.85 19.50 7.33
C VAL A 84 19.29 20.32 8.54
N ARG A 85 19.58 19.65 9.67
CA ARG A 85 20.16 20.33 10.84
C ARG A 85 21.50 21.00 10.51
N SER A 86 22.39 20.35 9.76
CA SER A 86 23.66 20.96 9.34
C SER A 86 23.46 22.19 8.46
N LEU A 87 22.44 22.18 7.58
CA LEU A 87 22.09 23.34 6.75
C LEU A 87 21.56 24.52 7.59
N TYR A 88 20.83 24.27 8.68
CA TYR A 88 20.34 25.33 9.57
C TYR A 88 21.50 26.11 10.22
N TYR A 89 22.63 25.45 10.50
CA TYR A 89 23.82 26.08 11.08
C TYR A 89 24.79 26.66 10.04
N ASP A 90 24.55 26.42 8.75
CA ASP A 90 25.36 27.02 7.70
C ASP A 90 25.20 28.56 7.69
N THR A 91 26.32 29.28 7.61
CA THR A 91 26.38 30.74 7.62
C THR A 91 25.56 31.41 6.51
N ASN A 92 25.36 30.69 5.38
CA ASN A 92 24.57 31.16 4.25
C ASN A 92 23.07 31.27 4.53
N HIS A 93 22.59 30.70 5.63
CA HIS A 93 21.17 30.66 6.02
C HIS A 93 20.89 31.43 7.32
N ALA A 94 21.68 32.44 7.65
CA ALA A 94 21.51 33.27 8.85
C ALA A 94 20.09 33.87 8.98
N LEU A 95 19.48 34.27 7.86
CA LEU A 95 18.12 34.82 7.82
C LEU A 95 17.03 33.80 8.29
N LEU A 96 17.27 32.50 8.15
CA LEU A 96 16.32 31.47 8.63
C LEU A 96 16.31 31.38 10.16
N ARG A 97 17.46 31.59 10.81
CA ARG A 97 17.61 31.57 12.28
C ARG A 97 16.89 32.72 12.97
N ASP A 98 16.80 33.86 12.31
CA ASP A 98 16.12 35.05 12.86
C ASP A 98 14.60 34.92 12.78
N GLN A 99 14.07 34.05 11.90
CA GLN A 99 12.64 33.93 11.64
C GLN A 99 12.00 32.67 12.22
N ILE A 100 12.76 31.60 12.39
CA ILE A 100 12.21 30.29 12.81
C ILE A 100 13.14 29.67 13.85
N SER A 101 12.59 29.27 14.99
CA SER A 101 13.35 28.53 16.01
C SER A 101 13.83 27.19 15.45
N LEU A 102 14.97 26.68 15.95
CA LEU A 102 15.49 25.38 15.57
C LEU A 102 14.47 24.27 15.91
N ASP A 103 13.77 24.41 17.02
CA ASP A 103 12.73 23.51 17.48
C ASP A 103 11.61 23.36 16.44
N ASP A 104 11.01 24.48 16.06
CA ASP A 104 9.95 24.51 15.04
C ASP A 104 10.44 24.02 13.69
N PHE A 105 11.67 24.38 13.31
CA PHE A 105 12.25 23.96 12.05
C PHE A 105 12.42 22.45 11.98
N ILE A 106 13.06 21.82 12.98
CA ILE A 106 13.26 20.37 13.04
C ILE A 106 11.92 19.63 13.12
N ALA A 107 10.98 20.11 13.95
CA ALA A 107 9.67 19.51 14.08
C ALA A 107 8.90 19.46 12.74
N ARG A 108 8.95 20.56 11.97
CA ARG A 108 8.34 20.61 10.63
C ARG A 108 9.00 19.63 9.64
N GLN A 109 10.34 19.56 9.65
CA GLN A 109 11.08 18.67 8.77
C GLN A 109 10.80 17.20 9.09
N LEU A 110 10.80 16.81 10.37
CA LEU A 110 10.48 15.45 10.81
C LEU A 110 9.09 15.02 10.36
N ARG A 111 8.06 15.86 10.56
CA ARG A 111 6.71 15.58 10.07
C ARG A 111 6.66 15.40 8.56
N GLY A 112 7.40 16.24 7.82
CA GLY A 112 7.49 16.14 6.36
C GLY A 112 8.16 14.82 5.92
N PHE A 113 9.27 14.45 6.54
CA PHE A 113 10.00 13.23 6.23
C PHE A 113 9.21 11.98 6.60
N THR A 114 8.56 11.96 7.77
CA THR A 114 7.69 10.85 8.18
C THR A 114 6.56 10.61 7.18
N ARG A 115 5.90 11.69 6.72
CA ARG A 115 4.87 11.59 5.69
C ARG A 115 5.42 11.03 4.39
N GLN A 116 6.57 11.53 3.94
CA GLN A 116 7.22 11.08 2.70
C GLN A 116 7.61 9.60 2.78
N GLU A 117 8.14 9.15 3.93
CA GLU A 117 8.51 7.75 4.13
C GLU A 117 7.29 6.82 4.20
N MET A 118 6.11 7.33 4.59
CA MET A 118 4.88 6.55 4.64
C MET A 118 4.18 6.38 3.28
N GLU A 119 4.45 7.27 2.32
CA GLU A 119 3.78 7.26 1.01
C GLU A 119 3.89 5.92 0.26
N PRO A 120 5.07 5.26 0.16
CA PRO A 120 5.20 3.96 -0.51
C PRO A 120 4.29 2.87 0.09
N TYR A 121 4.11 2.86 1.41
CA TYR A 121 3.33 1.83 2.12
C TYR A 121 1.82 1.95 1.88
N GLN A 122 1.34 3.12 1.46
CA GLN A 122 -0.05 3.35 1.08
C GLN A 122 -0.32 3.04 -0.39
N LYS A 123 0.70 3.03 -1.25
CA LYS A 123 0.56 2.68 -2.67
C LYS A 123 0.03 1.25 -2.82
N GLY A 124 -0.92 1.07 -3.73
CA GLY A 124 -1.55 -0.22 -4.00
C GLY A 124 -2.72 -0.59 -3.08
N LEU A 125 -2.88 0.05 -1.91
CA LEU A 125 -4.03 -0.22 -1.05
C LEU A 125 -5.34 0.23 -1.70
N SER A 126 -5.34 1.32 -2.44
CA SER A 126 -6.50 1.79 -3.20
C SER A 126 -6.94 0.78 -4.26
N ILE A 127 -5.99 0.10 -4.92
CA ILE A 127 -6.30 -0.96 -5.90
C ILE A 127 -6.99 -2.13 -5.20
N LEU A 128 -6.47 -2.60 -4.06
CA LEU A 128 -7.11 -3.67 -3.29
C LEU A 128 -8.52 -3.30 -2.84
N ALA A 129 -8.71 -2.05 -2.39
CA ALA A 129 -10.04 -1.55 -2.03
C ALA A 129 -10.99 -1.53 -3.24
N SER A 130 -10.52 -1.05 -4.39
CA SER A 130 -11.30 -1.01 -5.64
C SER A 130 -11.67 -2.42 -6.11
N VAL A 131 -10.72 -3.36 -6.11
CA VAL A 131 -11.00 -4.76 -6.47
C VAL A 131 -12.04 -5.36 -5.51
N GLY A 132 -11.85 -5.19 -4.21
CA GLY A 132 -12.77 -5.72 -3.20
C GLY A 132 -14.20 -5.18 -3.33
N SER A 133 -14.35 -3.91 -3.71
CA SER A 133 -15.66 -3.27 -3.87
C SER A 133 -16.29 -3.52 -5.25
N MET A 134 -15.52 -3.60 -6.31
CA MET A 134 -16.05 -3.64 -7.69
C MET A 134 -16.18 -5.06 -8.25
N ALA A 135 -15.32 -6.01 -7.83
CA ALA A 135 -15.34 -7.35 -8.41
C ALA A 135 -16.69 -8.06 -8.27
N PRO A 136 -17.45 -7.97 -7.15
CA PRO A 136 -18.77 -8.57 -7.05
C PRO A 136 -19.77 -7.99 -8.05
N PHE A 137 -19.73 -6.67 -8.27
CA PHE A 137 -20.61 -5.99 -9.22
C PHE A 137 -20.27 -6.33 -10.67
N ILE A 138 -18.98 -6.49 -10.99
CA ILE A 138 -18.53 -6.94 -12.31
C ILE A 138 -19.01 -8.37 -12.56
N GLY A 139 -18.90 -9.26 -11.55
CA GLY A 139 -19.45 -10.62 -11.63
C GLY A 139 -20.97 -10.63 -11.82
N LEU A 140 -21.70 -9.83 -11.04
CA LEU A 140 -23.16 -9.66 -11.18
C LEU A 140 -23.54 -9.12 -12.57
N PHE A 141 -22.80 -8.14 -13.08
CA PHE A 141 -23.03 -7.63 -14.43
C PHE A 141 -22.89 -8.73 -15.48
N GLY A 142 -21.87 -9.58 -15.36
CA GLY A 142 -21.69 -10.74 -16.22
C GLY A 142 -22.90 -11.69 -16.20
N THR A 143 -23.47 -11.96 -15.01
CA THR A 143 -24.65 -12.82 -14.88
C THR A 143 -25.88 -12.18 -15.52
N VAL A 144 -26.14 -10.91 -15.29
CA VAL A 144 -27.32 -10.22 -15.84
C VAL A 144 -27.29 -10.25 -17.36
N ILE A 145 -26.14 -9.94 -17.96
CA ILE A 145 -25.99 -9.97 -19.42
C ILE A 145 -26.08 -11.40 -19.98
N GLY A 146 -25.44 -12.37 -19.31
CA GLY A 146 -25.50 -13.78 -19.73
C GLY A 146 -26.92 -14.35 -19.71
N ILE A 147 -27.68 -14.08 -18.64
CA ILE A 147 -29.10 -14.51 -18.53
C ILE A 147 -29.95 -13.79 -19.60
N TYR A 148 -29.73 -12.49 -19.80
CA TYR A 148 -30.43 -11.70 -20.84
C TYR A 148 -30.27 -12.35 -22.22
N HIS A 149 -29.04 -12.67 -22.64
CA HIS A 149 -28.78 -13.32 -23.92
C HIS A 149 -29.36 -14.73 -24.01
N ALA A 150 -29.30 -15.51 -22.92
CA ALA A 150 -29.94 -16.83 -22.88
C ALA A 150 -31.45 -16.74 -23.15
N LEU A 151 -32.14 -15.78 -22.55
CA LEU A 151 -33.58 -15.56 -22.72
C LEU A 151 -33.96 -15.10 -24.13
N ILE A 152 -33.15 -14.22 -24.73
CA ILE A 152 -33.39 -13.78 -26.13
C ILE A 152 -33.22 -14.94 -27.11
N GLY A 153 -32.18 -15.76 -26.91
CA GLY A 153 -31.93 -16.92 -27.76
C GLY A 153 -33.13 -17.86 -27.84
N ILE A 154 -33.86 -18.04 -26.72
CA ILE A 154 -35.05 -18.89 -26.64
C ILE A 154 -36.24 -18.27 -27.37
N SER A 155 -36.45 -16.96 -27.20
CA SER A 155 -37.59 -16.27 -27.83
C SER A 155 -37.57 -16.38 -29.34
N ALA A 156 -36.40 -16.60 -29.94
CA ALA A 156 -36.22 -16.76 -31.40
C ALA A 156 -36.54 -18.20 -31.88
N LEU A 157 -36.58 -19.21 -31.03
CA LEU A 157 -36.71 -20.61 -31.39
C LEU A 157 -38.18 -21.13 -31.33
N GLY A 158 -39.10 -20.36 -30.74
CA GLY A 158 -40.55 -20.66 -30.75
C GLY A 158 -41.00 -21.88 -29.89
N GLN A 159 -40.11 -22.70 -29.38
CA GLN A 159 -40.34 -23.74 -28.40
C GLN A 159 -39.36 -23.66 -27.26
N ILE A 160 -39.87 -23.71 -26.04
CA ILE A 160 -39.05 -23.56 -24.82
C ILE A 160 -38.71 -24.96 -24.29
N SER A 161 -37.44 -25.35 -24.39
CA SER A 161 -36.89 -26.47 -23.62
C SER A 161 -36.05 -25.92 -22.46
N ILE A 162 -36.38 -26.32 -21.22
CA ILE A 162 -35.61 -25.95 -20.02
C ILE A 162 -34.15 -26.39 -20.15
N ALA A 163 -33.88 -27.47 -20.85
CA ALA A 163 -32.54 -28.01 -21.07
C ALA A 163 -31.64 -27.08 -21.88
N GLU A 164 -32.21 -26.30 -22.80
CA GLU A 164 -31.46 -25.35 -23.65
C GLU A 164 -31.05 -24.07 -22.90
N VAL A 165 -31.75 -23.74 -21.82
CA VAL A 165 -31.54 -22.54 -20.99
C VAL A 165 -30.62 -22.81 -19.83
N ALA A 166 -30.68 -24.01 -19.27
CA ALA A 166 -29.98 -24.36 -18.03
C ALA A 166 -28.44 -24.21 -18.18
N GLY A 167 -27.88 -24.55 -19.34
CA GLY A 167 -26.44 -24.40 -19.61
C GLY A 167 -25.99 -22.96 -19.58
N PRO A 168 -26.47 -22.06 -20.46
CA PRO A 168 -26.08 -20.66 -20.50
C PRO A 168 -26.33 -19.90 -19.18
N ILE A 169 -27.43 -20.16 -18.49
CA ILE A 169 -27.71 -19.58 -17.17
C ILE A 169 -26.68 -20.06 -16.15
N GLY A 170 -26.36 -21.37 -16.14
CA GLY A 170 -25.33 -21.92 -15.27
C GLY A 170 -23.95 -21.28 -15.49
N GLU A 171 -23.55 -21.11 -16.75
CA GLU A 171 -22.30 -20.41 -17.10
C GLU A 171 -22.28 -18.95 -16.63
N ALA A 172 -23.39 -18.24 -16.80
CA ALA A 172 -23.53 -16.89 -16.31
C ALA A 172 -23.33 -16.82 -14.77
N LEU A 173 -23.95 -17.70 -14.00
CA LEU A 173 -23.82 -17.71 -12.53
C LEU A 173 -22.38 -17.90 -12.05
N ILE A 174 -21.52 -18.56 -12.82
CA ILE A 174 -20.10 -18.73 -12.51
C ILE A 174 -19.38 -17.37 -12.45
N ALA A 175 -19.79 -16.39 -13.28
CA ALA A 175 -19.18 -15.07 -13.25
C ALA A 175 -19.36 -14.36 -11.88
N THR A 176 -20.54 -14.46 -11.26
CA THR A 176 -20.75 -13.93 -9.90
C THR A 176 -19.91 -14.67 -8.88
N ALA A 177 -19.84 -16.00 -8.95
CA ALA A 177 -19.02 -16.78 -8.05
C ALA A 177 -17.53 -16.37 -8.13
N ILE A 178 -16.98 -16.20 -9.34
CA ILE A 178 -15.61 -15.73 -9.55
C ILE A 178 -15.44 -14.29 -9.03
N GLY A 179 -16.42 -13.40 -9.23
CA GLY A 179 -16.42 -12.06 -8.69
C GLY A 179 -16.27 -12.03 -7.16
N LEU A 180 -17.03 -12.87 -6.47
CA LEU A 180 -16.97 -13.01 -5.01
C LEU A 180 -15.63 -13.62 -4.55
N VAL A 181 -15.17 -14.69 -5.21
CA VAL A 181 -13.86 -15.31 -4.90
C VAL A 181 -12.71 -14.33 -5.10
N THR A 182 -12.80 -13.42 -6.07
CA THR A 182 -11.81 -12.36 -6.31
C THR A 182 -11.88 -11.26 -5.25
N ALA A 183 -13.09 -10.87 -4.84
CA ALA A 183 -13.29 -9.75 -3.92
C ALA A 183 -12.87 -10.08 -2.48
N VAL A 184 -13.20 -11.25 -1.97
CA VAL A 184 -12.96 -11.63 -0.57
C VAL A 184 -11.49 -11.52 -0.18
N PRO A 185 -10.52 -12.13 -0.90
CA PRO A 185 -9.11 -11.98 -0.60
C PRO A 185 -8.64 -10.52 -0.69
N ALA A 186 -9.12 -9.76 -1.69
CA ALA A 186 -8.73 -8.37 -1.88
C ALA A 186 -9.11 -7.49 -0.67
N VAL A 187 -10.32 -7.66 -0.12
CA VAL A 187 -10.79 -6.96 1.09
C VAL A 187 -9.97 -7.38 2.31
N LEU A 188 -9.67 -8.66 2.46
CA LEU A 188 -8.85 -9.16 3.57
C LEU A 188 -7.44 -8.57 3.53
N PHE A 189 -6.80 -8.57 2.36
CA PHE A 189 -5.47 -7.97 2.15
C PHE A 189 -5.49 -6.47 2.40
N TYR A 190 -6.49 -5.76 1.86
CA TYR A 190 -6.66 -4.33 2.11
C TYR A 190 -6.69 -4.02 3.61
N ASN A 191 -7.57 -4.68 4.36
CA ASN A 191 -7.73 -4.45 5.79
C ASN A 191 -6.47 -4.81 6.59
N TYR A 192 -5.79 -5.89 6.20
CA TYR A 192 -4.54 -6.31 6.83
C TYR A 192 -3.43 -5.28 6.62
N PHE A 193 -3.18 -4.86 5.38
CA PHE A 193 -2.11 -3.91 5.08
C PHE A 193 -2.44 -2.50 5.54
N LEU A 194 -3.70 -2.10 5.55
CA LEU A 194 -4.12 -0.82 6.13
C LEU A 194 -3.76 -0.73 7.62
N ARG A 195 -4.02 -1.79 8.39
CA ARG A 195 -3.63 -1.86 9.82
C ARG A 195 -2.11 -1.84 9.99
N ARG A 196 -1.38 -2.57 9.15
CA ARG A 196 0.08 -2.58 9.16
C ARG A 196 0.66 -1.21 8.83
N SER A 197 0.12 -0.53 7.83
CA SER A 197 0.52 0.82 7.45
C SER A 197 0.27 1.83 8.57
N LYS A 198 -0.91 1.77 9.22
CA LYS A 198 -1.21 2.60 10.39
C LYS A 198 -0.24 2.36 11.53
N LYS A 199 0.05 1.08 11.85
CA LYS A 199 1.02 0.76 12.90
C LYS A 199 2.41 1.33 12.59
N LEU A 200 2.90 1.14 11.35
CA LEU A 200 4.19 1.71 10.94
C LEU A 200 4.20 3.25 11.05
N ALA A 201 3.09 3.92 10.71
CA ALA A 201 2.97 5.36 10.85
C ALA A 201 3.11 5.81 12.31
N TRP A 202 2.50 5.07 13.24
CA TRP A 202 2.66 5.30 14.69
C TRP A 202 4.10 5.10 15.15
N ASP A 203 4.70 3.97 14.79
CA ASP A 203 6.09 3.64 15.16
C ASP A 203 7.07 4.71 14.62
N LEU A 204 6.83 5.24 13.42
CA LEU A 204 7.65 6.31 12.84
C LEU A 204 7.39 7.67 13.49
N ALA A 205 6.17 7.97 13.91
CA ALA A 205 5.84 9.21 14.61
C ALA A 205 6.49 9.22 16.00
N GLU A 206 6.33 8.15 16.77
CA GLU A 206 6.98 7.96 18.07
C GLU A 206 8.50 8.10 17.97
N TYR A 207 9.11 7.39 17.02
CA TYR A 207 10.54 7.52 16.76
C TYR A 207 10.94 8.98 16.39
N SER A 208 10.14 9.67 15.60
CA SER A 208 10.41 11.07 15.21
C SER A 208 10.35 12.02 16.40
N ASP A 209 9.45 11.80 17.36
CA ASP A 209 9.33 12.60 18.58
C ASP A 209 10.52 12.34 19.53
N GLU A 210 10.96 11.08 19.66
CA GLU A 210 12.18 10.73 20.40
C GLU A 210 13.42 11.37 19.78
N LEU A 211 13.55 11.27 18.43
CA LEU A 211 14.66 11.87 17.69
C LEU A 211 14.69 13.39 17.83
N HIS A 212 13.51 14.03 17.80
CA HIS A 212 13.36 15.47 18.02
C HIS A 212 13.90 15.88 19.39
N THR A 213 13.42 15.22 20.44
CA THR A 213 13.87 15.45 21.82
C THR A 213 15.38 15.27 21.97
N TYR A 214 15.91 14.19 21.40
CA TYR A 214 17.34 13.92 21.42
C TYR A 214 18.17 15.02 20.72
N LEU A 215 17.71 15.49 19.57
CA LEU A 215 18.41 16.55 18.82
C LEU A 215 18.43 17.89 19.57
N LEU A 216 17.39 18.20 20.34
CA LEU A 216 17.34 19.40 21.19
C LEU A 216 18.25 19.25 22.43
N LEU A 217 18.18 18.15 23.14
CA LEU A 217 19.01 17.90 24.32
C LEU A 217 20.50 17.87 24.00
N SER A 218 20.87 17.35 22.83
CA SER A 218 22.27 17.34 22.37
C SER A 218 22.88 18.72 22.18
N LEU A 219 22.04 19.78 22.11
CA LEU A 219 22.47 21.18 22.01
C LEU A 219 22.78 21.80 23.38
N ILE A 220 22.04 21.41 24.42
CA ILE A 220 22.22 21.93 25.77
C ILE A 220 23.60 21.53 26.28
N HIS A 221 24.05 20.30 26.00
CA HIS A 221 25.39 19.83 26.39
C HIS A 221 26.55 20.44 25.60
N ILE A 222 26.31 21.07 24.45
CA ILE A 222 27.38 21.74 23.67
C ILE A 222 27.51 23.22 24.06
N SER A 223 26.50 23.78 24.71
CA SER A 223 26.47 25.21 25.10
C SER A 223 26.93 25.47 26.55
N GLU A 224 27.22 24.44 27.35
CA GLU A 224 27.89 24.59 28.63
C GLU A 224 29.41 24.35 28.46
N PRO A 225 30.24 25.40 28.34
CA PRO A 225 31.70 25.26 28.46
C PRO A 225 32.01 25.06 29.95
N THR A 226 32.57 23.88 30.27
CA THR A 226 33.30 23.67 31.53
C THR A 226 34.55 24.53 31.60
#